data_395ebf9a173413a030c2ebd71dcf84c7
#
_entry.id   395ebf9a173413a030c2ebd71dcf84c7
#
_cell.length_a   1.000
_cell.length_b   1.000
_cell.length_c   1.000
_cell.angle_alpha   90.00
_cell.angle_beta   90.00
_cell.angle_gamma   90.00
#
_symmetry.space_group_name_H-M   'P 1'
#
loop_
_entity.id
_entity.type
_entity.pdbx_description
1 polymer ?
#
loop_
_entity_poly.entity_id
_entity_poly.type
_entity_poly.pdbx_seq_one_letter_code
_entity_poly.pdbx_strand_id
1 'polypeptide(L)'
;MSADATLITQWNRLTRVHRRIEARMERHLHRHLGLGVSEFYALRTLSEGVRAGTGLLHLSDLANGTGLSQSATSRLVTRLQERGLITTHTVSHDRRSVEIELTAVAHDVLRLGSPLLRQAVEEVVRQLHVEETDKDLLRYLRGGAGDGVSAHVRQADSAAR
;
A
#
# COMPACT_ATOMS: atom_id res chain seq x y z
N MET A 1 -10.74 -23.45 -22.07
CA MET A 1 -10.77 -22.89 -20.71
C MET A 1 -11.59 -21.61 -20.73
N SER A 2 -12.59 -21.50 -19.85
CA SER A 2 -13.44 -20.30 -19.75
C SER A 2 -12.59 -19.09 -19.34
N ALA A 3 -12.94 -17.89 -19.83
CA ALA A 3 -12.28 -16.63 -19.47
C ALA A 3 -12.25 -16.41 -17.93
N ASP A 4 -13.32 -16.85 -17.25
CA ASP A 4 -13.42 -16.79 -15.79
C ASP A 4 -12.37 -17.64 -15.07
N ALA A 5 -12.09 -18.86 -15.57
CA ALA A 5 -11.06 -19.72 -15.00
C ALA A 5 -9.66 -19.10 -15.14
N THR A 6 -9.41 -18.37 -16.21
CA THR A 6 -8.15 -17.65 -16.45
C THR A 6 -7.98 -16.50 -15.46
N LEU A 7 -9.04 -15.68 -15.26
CA LEU A 7 -9.03 -14.55 -14.33
C LEU A 7 -8.75 -15.01 -12.90
N ILE A 8 -9.45 -16.04 -12.42
CA ILE A 8 -9.25 -16.58 -11.07
C ILE A 8 -7.84 -17.15 -10.90
N THR A 9 -7.31 -17.81 -11.92
CA THR A 9 -5.93 -18.33 -11.89
C THR A 9 -4.91 -17.19 -11.77
N GLN A 10 -5.06 -16.13 -12.54
CA GLN A 10 -4.20 -14.94 -12.47
C GLN A 10 -4.31 -14.23 -11.11
N TRP A 11 -5.52 -14.08 -10.59
CA TRP A 11 -5.76 -13.53 -9.25
C TRP A 11 -5.05 -14.34 -8.17
N ASN A 12 -5.19 -15.66 -8.19
CA ASN A 12 -4.53 -16.55 -7.22
C ASN A 12 -3.00 -16.43 -7.28
N ARG A 13 -2.42 -16.25 -8.46
CA ARG A 13 -0.97 -16.03 -8.64
C ARG A 13 -0.54 -14.70 -8.05
N LEU A 14 -1.23 -13.61 -8.38
CA LEU A 14 -0.97 -12.28 -7.82
C LEU A 14 -1.04 -12.29 -6.30
N THR A 15 -2.10 -12.89 -5.73
CA THR A 15 -2.29 -13.01 -4.29
C THR A 15 -1.18 -13.81 -3.62
N ARG A 16 -0.69 -14.87 -4.28
CA ARG A 16 0.44 -15.66 -3.76
C ARG A 16 1.72 -14.85 -3.69
N VAL A 17 2.04 -14.10 -4.74
CA VAL A 17 3.21 -13.20 -4.77
C VAL A 17 3.08 -12.12 -3.70
N HIS A 18 1.92 -11.46 -3.63
CA HIS A 18 1.64 -10.44 -2.65
C HIS A 18 1.84 -10.95 -1.21
N ARG A 19 1.25 -12.09 -0.85
CA ARG A 19 1.42 -12.70 0.49
C ARG A 19 2.87 -13.04 0.82
N ARG A 20 3.66 -13.47 -0.16
CA ARG A 20 5.10 -13.73 0.05
C ARG A 20 5.87 -12.44 0.33
N ILE A 21 5.56 -11.37 -0.39
CA ILE A 21 6.16 -10.05 -0.16
C ILE A 21 5.77 -9.54 1.22
N GLU A 22 4.49 -9.55 1.57
CA GLU A 22 4.02 -9.11 2.90
C GLU A 22 4.67 -9.89 4.04
N ALA A 23 4.74 -11.21 3.94
CA ALA A 23 5.39 -12.04 4.95
C ALA A 23 6.89 -11.71 5.10
N ARG A 24 7.57 -11.32 4.02
CA ARG A 24 8.96 -10.90 4.07
C ARG A 24 9.09 -9.52 4.70
N MET A 25 8.23 -8.58 4.31
CA MET A 25 8.16 -7.24 4.90
C MET A 25 7.87 -7.28 6.38
N GLU A 26 6.90 -8.07 6.81
CA GLU A 26 6.56 -8.21 8.23
C GLU A 26 7.80 -8.59 9.05
N ARG A 27 8.59 -9.57 8.57
CA ARG A 27 9.84 -9.97 9.25
C ARG A 27 10.88 -8.86 9.29
N HIS A 28 11.08 -8.13 8.19
CA HIS A 28 12.05 -7.04 8.12
C HIS A 28 11.63 -5.87 9.00
N LEU A 29 10.39 -5.41 8.86
CA LEU A 29 9.87 -4.28 9.64
C LEU A 29 9.84 -4.58 11.14
N HIS A 30 9.39 -5.78 11.51
CA HIS A 30 9.36 -6.15 12.93
C HIS A 30 10.76 -6.22 13.53
N ARG A 31 11.70 -6.82 12.81
CA ARG A 31 13.10 -6.97 13.29
C ARG A 31 13.83 -5.64 13.44
N HIS A 32 13.65 -4.72 12.49
CA HIS A 32 14.43 -3.48 12.42
C HIS A 32 13.74 -2.28 13.05
N LEU A 33 12.41 -2.24 13.05
CA LEU A 33 11.61 -1.09 13.48
C LEU A 33 10.55 -1.44 14.53
N GLY A 34 10.37 -2.73 14.84
CA GLY A 34 9.33 -3.20 15.74
C GLY A 34 7.91 -2.93 15.23
N LEU A 35 7.72 -2.74 13.93
CA LEU A 35 6.45 -2.38 13.29
C LEU A 35 5.86 -3.56 12.50
N GLY A 36 4.53 -3.63 12.48
CA GLY A 36 3.81 -4.51 11.55
C GLY A 36 3.63 -3.87 10.17
N VAL A 37 3.40 -4.71 9.17
CA VAL A 37 3.14 -4.26 7.78
C VAL A 37 1.97 -3.28 7.69
N SER A 38 0.86 -3.55 8.38
CA SER A 38 -0.32 -2.67 8.36
C SER A 38 -0.02 -1.29 8.94
N GLU A 39 0.80 -1.20 9.99
CA GLU A 39 1.25 0.07 10.58
C GLU A 39 2.11 0.85 9.57
N PHE A 40 3.04 0.18 8.93
CA PHE A 40 3.91 0.81 7.94
C PHE A 40 3.14 1.31 6.70
N TYR A 41 2.19 0.53 6.18
CA TYR A 41 1.34 0.97 5.08
C TYR A 41 0.45 2.15 5.45
N ALA A 42 -0.08 2.19 6.67
CA ALA A 42 -0.86 3.34 7.14
C ALA A 42 -0.01 4.62 7.16
N LEU A 43 1.23 4.56 7.68
CA LEU A 43 2.16 5.69 7.66
C LEU A 43 2.49 6.13 6.23
N ARG A 44 2.67 5.19 5.31
CA ARG A 44 2.88 5.51 3.88
C ARG A 44 1.69 6.20 3.27
N THR A 45 0.48 5.69 3.47
CA THR A 45 -0.76 6.30 2.97
C THR A 45 -0.91 7.73 3.47
N LEU A 46 -0.63 7.97 4.76
CA LEU A 46 -0.63 9.31 5.35
C LEU A 46 0.41 10.22 4.67
N SER A 47 1.64 9.73 4.47
CA SER A 47 2.71 10.50 3.81
C SER A 47 2.39 10.83 2.36
N GLU A 48 1.78 9.92 1.63
CA GLU A 48 1.38 10.10 0.23
C GLU A 48 0.24 11.12 0.09
N GLY A 49 -0.75 11.08 0.99
CA GLY A 49 -1.84 12.05 1.05
C GLY A 49 -1.36 13.47 1.32
N VAL A 50 -0.41 13.66 2.22
CA VAL A 50 0.20 14.97 2.48
C VAL A 50 0.92 15.50 1.24
N ARG A 51 1.66 14.66 0.53
CA ARG A 51 2.36 15.05 -0.72
C ARG A 51 1.42 15.42 -1.86
N ALA A 52 0.27 14.76 -1.94
CA ALA A 52 -0.75 15.06 -2.94
C ALA A 52 -1.48 16.40 -2.69
N GLY A 53 -1.15 17.10 -1.60
CA GLY A 53 -1.75 18.39 -1.27
C GLY A 53 -3.18 18.29 -0.72
N THR A 54 -3.62 17.09 -0.35
CA THR A 54 -4.94 16.88 0.28
C THR A 54 -4.98 17.36 1.73
N GLY A 55 -3.85 17.83 2.27
CA GLY A 55 -3.75 18.32 3.64
C GLY A 55 -3.75 17.20 4.68
N LEU A 56 -4.39 17.46 5.80
CA LEU A 56 -4.57 16.47 6.87
C LEU A 56 -5.53 15.37 6.41
N LEU A 57 -5.16 14.13 6.62
CA LEU A 57 -5.99 12.99 6.23
C LEU A 57 -7.00 12.65 7.31
N HIS A 58 -8.24 12.43 6.88
CA HIS A 58 -9.28 11.92 7.76
C HIS A 58 -9.21 10.40 7.92
N LEU A 59 -9.85 9.89 8.97
CA LEU A 59 -9.92 8.46 9.25
C LEU A 59 -10.50 7.65 8.06
N SER A 60 -11.51 8.22 7.37
CA SER A 60 -12.11 7.63 6.17
C SER A 60 -11.13 7.51 5.01
N ASP A 61 -10.28 8.52 4.81
CA ASP A 61 -9.29 8.52 3.73
C ASP A 61 -8.21 7.47 3.99
N LEU A 62 -7.80 7.33 5.26
CA LEU A 62 -6.87 6.29 5.67
C LEU A 62 -7.48 4.89 5.50
N ALA A 63 -8.77 4.70 5.84
CA ALA A 63 -9.48 3.45 5.65
C ALA A 63 -9.53 3.07 4.15
N ASN A 64 -9.88 4.02 3.29
CA ASN A 64 -9.93 3.82 1.85
C ASN A 64 -8.54 3.50 1.28
N GLY A 65 -7.51 4.25 1.67
CA GLY A 65 -6.14 4.05 1.19
C GLY A 65 -5.49 2.74 1.64
N THR A 66 -5.89 2.22 2.80
CA THR A 66 -5.37 0.94 3.33
C THR A 66 -6.24 -0.26 3.01
N GLY A 67 -7.48 -0.05 2.54
CA GLY A 67 -8.46 -1.11 2.30
C GLY A 67 -9.00 -1.76 3.58
N LEU A 68 -8.83 -1.11 4.74
CA LEU A 68 -9.30 -1.60 6.03
C LEU A 68 -10.73 -1.12 6.33
N SER A 69 -11.47 -1.88 7.15
CA SER A 69 -12.74 -1.39 7.69
C SER A 69 -12.51 -0.22 8.64
N GLN A 70 -13.52 0.64 8.83
CA GLN A 70 -13.42 1.77 9.77
C GLN A 70 -13.01 1.35 11.17
N SER A 71 -13.56 0.26 11.70
CA SER A 71 -13.21 -0.25 13.02
C SER A 71 -11.76 -0.75 13.10
N ALA A 72 -11.26 -1.39 12.06
CA ALA A 72 -9.86 -1.81 11.98
C ALA A 72 -8.92 -0.61 11.88
N THR A 73 -9.28 0.39 11.06
CA THR A 73 -8.54 1.65 10.92
C THR A 73 -8.49 2.43 12.24
N SER A 74 -9.60 2.53 12.97
CA SER A 74 -9.65 3.19 14.27
C SER A 74 -8.69 2.55 15.29
N ARG A 75 -8.68 1.20 15.36
CA ARG A 75 -7.74 0.47 16.22
C ARG A 75 -6.28 0.65 15.79
N LEU A 76 -6.05 0.73 14.49
CA LEU A 76 -4.71 0.97 13.94
C LEU A 76 -4.22 2.38 14.30
N VAL A 77 -5.07 3.39 14.15
CA VAL A 77 -4.79 4.78 14.53
C VAL A 77 -4.47 4.88 16.02
N THR A 78 -5.25 4.24 16.88
CA THR A 78 -4.97 4.21 18.34
C THR A 78 -3.57 3.65 18.63
N ARG A 79 -3.21 2.51 18.01
CA ARG A 79 -1.86 1.92 18.19
C ARG A 79 -0.74 2.82 17.69
N LEU A 80 -0.92 3.46 16.53
CA LEU A 80 0.07 4.39 15.98
C LEU A 80 0.26 5.61 16.88
N GLN A 81 -0.84 6.11 17.47
CA GLN A 81 -0.83 7.23 18.41
C GLN A 81 -0.13 6.85 19.72
N GLU A 82 -0.43 5.69 20.30
CA GLU A 82 0.23 5.15 21.51
C GLU A 82 1.75 4.98 21.30
N ARG A 83 2.17 4.72 20.07
CA ARG A 83 3.58 4.59 19.69
C ARG A 83 4.24 5.93 19.34
N GLY A 84 3.52 7.05 19.42
CA GLY A 84 4.04 8.38 19.10
C GLY A 84 4.36 8.58 17.61
N LEU A 85 3.75 7.79 16.72
CA LEU A 85 3.98 7.87 15.28
C LEU A 85 3.04 8.86 14.58
N ILE A 86 1.89 9.11 15.18
CA ILE A 86 0.89 10.08 14.70
C ILE A 86 0.34 10.91 15.85
N THR A 87 -0.17 12.06 15.51
CA THR A 87 -1.06 12.89 16.35
C THR A 87 -2.43 12.98 15.69
N THR A 88 -3.46 13.16 16.52
CA THR A 88 -4.84 13.34 16.05
C THR A 88 -5.40 14.64 16.58
N HIS A 89 -6.08 15.38 15.70
CA HIS A 89 -6.73 16.64 16.01
C HIS A 89 -8.24 16.55 15.71
N THR A 90 -9.08 16.96 16.63
CA THR A 90 -10.52 17.04 16.39
C THR A 90 -10.83 18.38 15.73
N VAL A 91 -11.49 18.38 14.58
CA VAL A 91 -11.91 19.63 13.92
C VAL A 91 -13.06 20.26 14.69
N SER A 92 -12.94 21.53 15.03
CA SER A 92 -13.82 22.26 15.97
C SER A 92 -15.29 22.35 15.54
N HIS A 93 -15.63 22.12 14.28
CA HIS A 93 -17.00 22.19 13.77
C HIS A 93 -17.70 20.82 13.59
N ASP A 94 -16.95 19.73 13.56
CA ASP A 94 -17.51 18.37 13.52
C ASP A 94 -16.70 17.44 14.41
N ARG A 95 -17.28 17.11 15.57
CA ARG A 95 -16.68 16.17 16.54
C ARG A 95 -16.42 14.76 15.96
N ARG A 96 -16.92 14.47 14.77
CA ARG A 96 -16.73 13.19 14.06
C ARG A 96 -15.56 13.22 13.08
N SER A 97 -15.03 14.42 12.78
CA SER A 97 -13.91 14.59 11.87
C SER A 97 -12.60 14.62 12.66
N VAL A 98 -11.84 13.56 12.58
CA VAL A 98 -10.51 13.43 13.17
C VAL A 98 -9.48 13.57 12.07
N GLU A 99 -8.63 14.56 12.19
CA GLU A 99 -7.46 14.78 11.34
C GLU A 99 -6.26 14.05 11.93
N ILE A 100 -5.47 13.42 11.05
CA ILE A 100 -4.33 12.60 11.43
C ILE A 100 -3.07 13.22 10.81
N GLU A 101 -2.06 13.43 11.64
CA GLU A 101 -0.77 13.99 11.23
C GLU A 101 0.39 13.07 11.61
N LEU A 102 1.40 12.97 10.73
CA LEU A 102 2.62 12.23 11.00
C LEU A 102 3.56 13.01 11.93
N THR A 103 4.14 12.33 12.89
CA THR A 103 5.21 12.90 13.73
C THR A 103 6.57 12.84 13.02
N ALA A 104 7.56 13.56 13.55
CA ALA A 104 8.96 13.46 13.06
C ALA A 104 9.49 12.01 13.15
N VAL A 105 9.11 11.28 14.21
CA VAL A 105 9.48 9.87 14.38
C VAL A 105 8.90 9.01 13.26
N ALA A 106 7.66 9.28 12.83
CA ALA A 106 7.07 8.55 11.72
C ALA A 106 7.79 8.80 10.39
N HIS A 107 8.25 10.03 10.15
CA HIS A 107 9.08 10.33 8.97
C HIS A 107 10.40 9.56 8.97
N ASP A 108 11.06 9.43 10.12
CA ASP A 108 12.26 8.61 10.25
C ASP A 108 11.97 7.12 10.01
N VAL A 109 10.87 6.61 10.56
CA VAL A 109 10.41 5.24 10.33
C VAL A 109 10.15 4.97 8.85
N LEU A 110 9.51 5.90 8.14
CA LEU A 110 9.28 5.77 6.69
C LEU A 110 10.58 5.79 5.89
N ARG A 111 11.51 6.65 6.27
CA ARG A 111 12.82 6.73 5.63
C ARG A 111 13.62 5.43 5.79
N LEU A 112 13.60 4.83 6.98
CA LEU A 112 14.30 3.58 7.27
C LEU A 112 13.56 2.34 6.72
N GLY A 113 12.24 2.35 6.71
CA GLY A 113 11.42 1.23 6.28
C GLY A 113 11.28 1.09 4.77
N SER A 114 11.38 2.19 4.01
CA SER A 114 11.25 2.14 2.55
C SER A 114 12.29 1.26 1.85
N PRO A 115 13.59 1.27 2.24
CA PRO A 115 14.56 0.31 1.73
C PRO A 115 14.24 -1.14 2.10
N LEU A 116 13.68 -1.39 3.30
CA LEU A 116 13.27 -2.74 3.72
C LEU A 116 12.13 -3.29 2.87
N LEU A 117 11.17 -2.44 2.50
CA LEU A 117 10.12 -2.80 1.55
C LEU A 117 10.71 -3.20 0.20
N ARG A 118 11.58 -2.36 -0.36
CA ARG A 118 12.24 -2.64 -1.64
C ARG A 118 13.00 -3.96 -1.58
N GLN A 119 13.79 -4.18 -0.55
CA GLN A 119 14.54 -5.43 -0.35
C GLN A 119 13.61 -6.64 -0.30
N ALA A 120 12.48 -6.57 0.44
CA ALA A 120 11.50 -7.65 0.51
C ALA A 120 10.91 -7.99 -0.86
N VAL A 121 10.57 -6.97 -1.65
CA VAL A 121 10.08 -7.16 -3.03
C VAL A 121 11.14 -7.81 -3.91
N GLU A 122 12.36 -7.26 -3.92
CA GLU A 122 13.48 -7.78 -4.73
C GLU A 122 13.83 -9.24 -4.39
N GLU A 123 13.81 -9.60 -3.10
CA GLU A 123 14.08 -10.98 -2.65
C GLU A 123 13.01 -11.95 -3.16
N VAL A 124 11.74 -11.58 -3.07
CA VAL A 124 10.66 -12.43 -3.56
C VAL A 124 10.69 -12.53 -5.08
N VAL A 125 10.87 -11.42 -5.80
CA VAL A 125 10.94 -11.38 -7.26
C VAL A 125 12.10 -12.24 -7.80
N ARG A 126 13.24 -12.25 -7.12
CA ARG A 126 14.39 -13.13 -7.49
C ARG A 126 14.09 -14.61 -7.30
N GLN A 127 13.25 -14.96 -6.30
CA GLN A 127 12.86 -16.34 -6.00
C GLN A 127 11.67 -16.85 -6.81
N LEU A 128 11.00 -15.96 -7.54
CA LEU A 128 9.94 -16.37 -8.45
C LEU A 128 10.60 -17.09 -9.64
N HIS A 129 10.57 -18.42 -9.60
CA HIS A 129 10.88 -19.22 -10.78
C HIS A 129 9.81 -18.93 -11.83
N VAL A 130 10.28 -18.54 -12.99
CA VAL A 130 9.46 -18.10 -14.11
C VAL A 130 8.73 -19.32 -14.69
N GLU A 131 7.55 -19.63 -14.17
CA GLU A 131 6.55 -20.28 -15.00
C GLU A 131 6.14 -19.27 -16.08
N GLU A 132 5.98 -19.70 -17.29
CA GLU A 132 5.84 -18.84 -18.48
C GLU A 132 4.72 -17.79 -18.37
N THR A 133 3.72 -18.06 -17.57
CA THR A 133 2.56 -17.20 -17.29
C THR A 133 2.83 -16.04 -16.32
N ASP A 134 3.96 -16.02 -15.63
CA ASP A 134 4.32 -14.95 -14.68
C ASP A 134 5.32 -13.94 -15.28
N LYS A 135 5.73 -14.12 -16.55
CA LYS A 135 6.69 -13.24 -17.23
C LYS A 135 6.23 -11.78 -17.29
N ASP A 136 4.96 -11.55 -17.51
CA ASP A 136 4.42 -10.19 -17.63
C ASP A 136 4.32 -9.50 -16.27
N LEU A 137 3.92 -10.22 -15.23
CA LEU A 137 3.95 -9.71 -13.85
C LEU A 137 5.39 -9.42 -13.41
N LEU A 138 6.34 -10.30 -13.73
CA LEU A 138 7.75 -10.10 -13.43
C LEU A 138 8.34 -8.90 -14.19
N ARG A 139 7.96 -8.72 -15.45
CA ARG A 139 8.35 -7.56 -16.26
C ARG A 139 7.83 -6.27 -15.64
N TYR A 140 6.56 -6.25 -15.24
CA TYR A 140 5.95 -5.12 -14.56
C TYR A 140 6.66 -4.79 -13.22
N LEU A 141 6.89 -5.79 -12.39
CA LEU A 141 7.55 -5.61 -11.08
C LEU A 141 9.03 -5.19 -11.20
N ARG A 142 9.69 -5.51 -12.31
CA ARG A 142 11.07 -5.09 -12.61
C ARG A 142 11.17 -3.71 -13.24
N GLY A 143 10.05 -2.98 -13.34
CA GLY A 143 10.01 -1.64 -13.95
C GLY A 143 10.12 -1.63 -15.46
N GLY A 144 9.88 -2.77 -16.12
CA GLY A 144 9.70 -2.83 -17.56
C GLY A 144 8.39 -2.12 -17.92
N ALA A 145 8.47 -0.93 -18.53
CA ALA A 145 7.32 -0.26 -19.11
C ALA A 145 6.69 -1.21 -20.13
N GLY A 146 5.50 -1.72 -19.79
CA GLY A 146 4.69 -2.42 -20.77
C GLY A 146 4.14 -1.40 -21.76
N ASP A 147 4.62 -1.43 -22.99
CA ASP A 147 4.13 -0.59 -24.09
C ASP A 147 2.65 -0.83 -24.45
N GLY A 148 1.89 -1.54 -23.61
CA GLY A 148 0.54 -2.01 -23.93
C GLY A 148 -0.62 -1.38 -23.16
N VAL A 149 -0.40 -0.65 -22.07
CA VAL A 149 -1.52 -0.16 -21.21
C VAL A 149 -1.99 1.25 -21.60
N SER A 150 -1.16 2.04 -22.28
CA SER A 150 -1.51 3.40 -22.70
C SER A 150 -2.50 3.50 -23.87
N ALA A 151 -2.78 2.43 -24.58
CA ALA A 151 -3.64 2.47 -25.76
C ALA A 151 -5.15 2.34 -25.43
N HIS A 152 -5.49 1.69 -24.33
CA HIS A 152 -6.91 1.41 -24.00
C HIS A 152 -7.62 2.53 -23.23
N VAL A 153 -6.88 3.38 -22.52
CA VAL A 153 -7.48 4.48 -21.74
C VAL A 153 -7.85 5.68 -22.65
N ARG A 154 -7.20 5.85 -23.80
CA ARG A 154 -7.51 6.96 -24.71
C ARG A 154 -8.71 6.72 -25.63
N GLN A 155 -9.20 5.50 -25.72
CA GLN A 155 -10.32 5.17 -26.62
C GLN A 155 -11.70 5.27 -25.95
N ALA A 156 -11.74 5.32 -24.62
CA ALA A 156 -12.99 5.49 -23.88
C ALA A 156 -13.46 6.97 -23.80
N ASP A 157 -12.55 7.93 -23.92
CA ASP A 157 -12.89 9.37 -23.84
C ASP A 157 -13.34 9.98 -25.19
N SER A 158 -13.17 9.25 -26.30
CA SER A 158 -13.58 9.76 -27.63
C SER A 158 -14.99 9.35 -28.04
N ALA A 159 -15.67 8.49 -27.28
CA ALA A 159 -17.02 8.01 -27.59
C ALA A 159 -18.13 8.71 -26.79
N ALA A 160 -17.79 9.71 -25.97
CA ALA A 160 -18.74 10.47 -25.12
C ALA A 160 -18.85 11.96 -25.50
N ARG A 161 -18.67 12.28 -26.78
CA ARG A 161 -19.03 13.62 -27.31
C ARG A 161 -19.96 13.51 -28.51
#